data_7938d5f4001ae33b39913364af111729
#
_entry.id   7938d5f4001ae33b39913364af111729
#
_cell.length_a   1.000
_cell.length_b   1.000
_cell.length_c   1.000
_cell.angle_alpha   90.00
_cell.angle_beta   90.00
_cell.angle_gamma   90.00
#
_symmetry.space_group_name_H-M   'P 1'
#
loop_
_entity.id
_entity.type
_entity.pdbx_description
1 polymer ?
#
loop_
_entity_poly.entity_id
_entity_poly.type
_entity_poly.pdbx_seq_one_letter_code
_entity_poly.pdbx_strand_id
1 'polypeptide(L)'
;MKSKKKLLKESRLYIIIDKKVCAQQFPLRLVNKIKNGDALIVQLRDKQSDKATLIKEAYALRKSLFNSKTVFIINDYIDIAKMLDCDGVHLGRGDLSLEIARRILGEDKIIGISCHNLNQALQAQNRGADYISIGPVFPTPLKPHIPKGIGLDLIKKVRKNIKIPFFAIGGINETNINKVISSGAKRVAVCRAICQAKDALPALKKLSKILHRN
;
A
#
# COMPACT_ATOMS: atom_id res chain seq x y z
N MET A 1 -1.83 -3.41 23.00
CA MET A 1 -2.17 -3.04 21.59
C MET A 1 -1.60 -4.10 20.65
N LYS A 2 -2.30 -4.51 19.56
CA LYS A 2 -1.72 -5.45 18.58
C LYS A 2 -0.48 -4.85 17.93
N SER A 3 0.57 -5.65 17.69
CA SER A 3 1.76 -5.17 16.95
C SER A 3 1.36 -4.74 15.53
N LYS A 4 2.05 -3.75 14.97
CA LYS A 4 1.77 -3.26 13.60
C LYS A 4 1.95 -4.36 12.54
N LYS A 5 2.89 -5.29 12.73
CA LYS A 5 3.04 -6.48 11.88
C LYS A 5 1.84 -7.43 11.95
N LYS A 6 1.17 -7.53 13.10
CA LYS A 6 -0.08 -8.29 13.21
C LYS A 6 -1.22 -7.59 12.47
N LEU A 7 -1.36 -6.27 12.62
CA LEU A 7 -2.34 -5.49 11.87
C LEU A 7 -2.12 -5.59 10.35
N LEU A 8 -0.88 -5.58 9.87
CA LEU A 8 -0.54 -5.82 8.46
C LEU A 8 -1.11 -7.16 7.97
N LYS A 9 -0.93 -8.24 8.73
CA LYS A 9 -1.40 -9.58 8.36
C LYS A 9 -2.93 -9.68 8.34
N GLU A 10 -3.62 -8.92 9.19
CA GLU A 10 -5.09 -8.89 9.27
C GLU A 10 -5.73 -7.97 8.23
N SER A 11 -4.99 -6.97 7.73
CA SER A 11 -5.49 -6.01 6.76
C SER A 11 -5.86 -6.64 5.43
N ARG A 12 -7.04 -6.28 4.92
CA ARG A 12 -7.50 -6.68 3.58
C ARG A 12 -7.46 -5.52 2.59
N LEU A 13 -7.56 -4.29 3.07
CA LEU A 13 -7.55 -3.07 2.25
C LEU A 13 -6.37 -2.19 2.62
N TYR A 14 -5.64 -1.75 1.60
CA TYR A 14 -4.48 -0.87 1.68
C TYR A 14 -4.74 0.37 0.84
N ILE A 15 -4.66 1.54 1.43
CA ILE A 15 -4.92 2.81 0.74
C ILE A 15 -3.62 3.53 0.48
N ILE A 16 -3.34 3.81 -0.78
CA ILE A 16 -2.22 4.63 -1.20
C ILE A 16 -2.74 6.04 -1.47
N ILE A 17 -2.26 6.98 -0.69
CA ILE A 17 -2.51 8.41 -0.85
C ILE A 17 -1.37 8.97 -1.68
N ASP A 18 -1.62 9.08 -2.97
CA ASP A 18 -0.67 9.64 -3.93
C ASP A 18 -1.00 11.11 -4.14
N LYS A 19 -0.06 12.00 -3.83
CA LYS A 19 -0.27 13.44 -3.89
C LYS A 19 -0.67 13.92 -5.28
N LYS A 20 -0.08 13.35 -6.33
CA LYS A 20 -0.44 13.67 -7.73
C LYS A 20 -1.89 13.30 -8.04
N VAL A 21 -2.39 12.22 -7.45
CA VAL A 21 -3.75 11.71 -7.70
C VAL A 21 -4.78 12.41 -6.83
N CYS A 22 -4.40 12.75 -5.60
CA CYS A 22 -5.25 13.44 -4.63
C CYS A 22 -5.28 14.99 -4.83
N ALA A 23 -4.96 15.51 -6.02
CA ALA A 23 -4.71 16.92 -6.30
C ALA A 23 -5.77 17.92 -5.75
N GLN A 24 -7.01 17.48 -5.55
CA GLN A 24 -8.10 18.29 -4.98
C GLN A 24 -8.33 18.03 -3.48
N GLN A 25 -7.66 17.05 -2.88
CA GLN A 25 -7.83 16.70 -1.48
C GLN A 25 -6.47 16.67 -0.78
N PHE A 26 -6.31 17.48 0.26
CA PHE A 26 -5.12 17.41 1.10
C PHE A 26 -5.03 16.03 1.75
N PRO A 27 -3.86 15.33 1.71
CA PRO A 27 -3.67 14.01 2.29
C PRO A 27 -4.19 13.88 3.72
N LEU A 28 -3.97 14.89 4.56
CA LEU A 28 -4.45 14.92 5.95
C LEU A 28 -5.98 14.90 6.06
N ARG A 29 -6.70 15.64 5.21
CA ARG A 29 -8.17 15.63 5.19
C ARG A 29 -8.70 14.24 4.80
N LEU A 30 -8.08 13.62 3.80
CA LEU A 30 -8.46 12.28 3.36
C LEU A 30 -8.22 11.25 4.48
N VAL A 31 -7.03 11.27 5.10
CA VAL A 31 -6.70 10.35 6.21
C VAL A 31 -7.65 10.53 7.38
N ASN A 32 -7.97 11.78 7.78
CA ASN A 32 -8.92 12.04 8.86
C ASN A 32 -10.32 11.49 8.59
N LYS A 33 -10.75 11.45 7.33
CA LYS A 33 -12.04 10.83 6.95
C LYS A 33 -12.00 9.30 7.05
N ILE A 34 -10.88 8.67 6.70
CA ILE A 34 -10.80 7.21 6.53
C ILE A 34 -10.15 6.47 7.70
N LYS A 35 -9.40 7.13 8.59
CA LYS A 35 -8.61 6.48 9.66
C LYS A 35 -9.42 5.65 10.65
N ASN A 36 -10.71 5.94 10.79
CA ASN A 36 -11.64 5.20 11.65
C ASN A 36 -12.47 4.16 10.85
N GLY A 37 -12.20 4.01 9.55
CA GLY A 37 -12.81 3.00 8.72
C GLY A 37 -12.08 1.64 8.81
N ASP A 38 -12.47 0.72 7.92
CA ASP A 38 -11.93 -0.64 7.87
C ASP A 38 -10.53 -0.75 7.21
N ALA A 39 -9.94 0.38 6.76
CA ALA A 39 -8.60 0.38 6.21
C ALA A 39 -7.58 0.44 7.33
N LEU A 40 -6.79 -0.61 7.44
CA LEU A 40 -5.75 -0.71 8.47
C LEU A 40 -4.37 -0.28 7.97
N ILE A 41 -4.18 -0.07 6.65
CA ILE A 41 -2.91 0.40 6.08
C ILE A 41 -3.14 1.63 5.22
N VAL A 42 -2.34 2.67 5.49
CA VAL A 42 -2.29 3.91 4.71
C VAL A 42 -0.84 4.16 4.31
N GLN A 43 -0.59 4.43 3.03
CA GLN A 43 0.72 4.83 2.51
C GLN A 43 0.65 6.27 2.01
N LEU A 44 1.60 7.10 2.43
CA LEU A 44 1.88 8.37 1.79
C LEU A 44 2.85 8.18 0.63
N ARG A 45 2.44 8.57 -0.57
CA ARG A 45 3.27 8.57 -1.77
C ARG A 45 3.28 9.97 -2.38
N ASP A 46 4.43 10.62 -2.31
CA ASP A 46 4.68 11.92 -2.97
C ASP A 46 6.01 11.86 -3.71
N LYS A 47 5.96 11.96 -5.02
CA LYS A 47 7.13 11.99 -5.91
C LYS A 47 7.33 13.35 -6.58
N GLN A 48 6.60 14.37 -6.14
CA GLN A 48 6.59 15.69 -6.79
C GLN A 48 7.08 16.81 -5.89
N SER A 49 6.79 16.71 -4.59
CA SER A 49 7.18 17.74 -3.64
C SER A 49 8.67 17.68 -3.32
N ASP A 50 9.19 18.80 -2.90
CA ASP A 50 10.48 18.85 -2.23
C ASP A 50 10.43 18.08 -0.89
N LYS A 51 11.61 17.71 -0.41
CA LYS A 51 11.74 16.87 0.78
C LYS A 51 11.19 17.52 2.05
N ALA A 52 11.30 18.84 2.19
CA ALA A 52 10.80 19.56 3.36
C ALA A 52 9.26 19.53 3.41
N THR A 53 8.60 19.73 2.27
CA THR A 53 7.15 19.59 2.12
C THR A 53 6.67 18.18 2.44
N LEU A 54 7.34 17.16 1.90
CA LEU A 54 7.02 15.75 2.19
C LEU A 54 7.14 15.43 3.69
N ILE A 55 8.20 15.91 4.35
CA ILE A 55 8.41 15.72 5.80
C ILE A 55 7.26 16.36 6.60
N LYS A 56 6.85 17.59 6.28
CA LYS A 56 5.74 18.27 6.95
C LYS A 56 4.43 17.50 6.81
N GLU A 57 4.12 17.01 5.62
CA GLU A 57 2.92 16.21 5.37
C GLU A 57 2.98 14.86 6.09
N ALA A 58 4.10 14.15 6.00
CA ALA A 58 4.30 12.87 6.67
C ALA A 58 4.17 13.02 8.21
N TYR A 59 4.74 14.08 8.79
CA TYR A 59 4.60 14.39 10.22
C TYR A 59 3.15 14.63 10.61
N ALA A 60 2.42 15.44 9.84
CA ALA A 60 1.00 15.71 10.11
C ALA A 60 0.15 14.43 10.05
N LEU A 61 0.41 13.57 9.07
CA LEU A 61 -0.26 12.26 8.96
C LEU A 61 0.12 11.34 10.12
N ARG A 62 1.41 11.25 10.47
CA ARG A 62 1.88 10.44 11.60
C ARG A 62 1.22 10.86 12.91
N LYS A 63 1.14 12.18 13.16
CA LYS A 63 0.44 12.75 14.33
C LYS A 63 -1.05 12.39 14.34
N SER A 64 -1.73 12.51 13.19
CA SER A 64 -3.14 12.16 13.06
C SER A 64 -3.43 10.67 13.27
N LEU A 65 -2.49 9.80 12.91
CA LEU A 65 -2.60 8.34 13.02
C LEU A 65 -1.99 7.80 14.33
N PHE A 66 -1.41 8.67 15.16
CA PHE A 66 -0.90 8.29 16.47
C PHE A 66 -2.03 7.68 17.31
N ASN A 67 -1.76 6.60 18.01
CA ASN A 67 -2.76 5.80 18.76
C ASN A 67 -3.90 5.18 17.93
N SER A 68 -3.86 5.27 16.59
CA SER A 68 -4.81 4.55 15.73
C SER A 68 -4.37 3.10 15.49
N LYS A 69 -5.32 2.26 15.08
CA LYS A 69 -5.03 0.89 14.60
C LYS A 69 -4.52 0.87 13.16
N THR A 70 -4.34 2.02 12.52
CA THR A 70 -3.84 2.13 11.15
C THR A 70 -2.33 1.96 11.11
N VAL A 71 -1.84 1.15 10.19
CA VAL A 71 -0.41 1.05 9.84
C VAL A 71 -0.07 2.17 8.88
N PHE A 72 0.93 2.99 9.22
CA PHE A 72 1.36 4.11 8.40
C PHE A 72 2.69 3.80 7.69
N ILE A 73 2.67 3.80 6.37
CA ILE A 73 3.79 3.47 5.49
C ILE A 73 4.23 4.70 4.70
N ILE A 74 5.52 4.93 4.61
CA ILE A 74 6.13 5.93 3.72
C ILE A 74 6.61 5.22 2.45
N ASN A 75 6.33 5.81 1.29
CA ASN A 75 6.81 5.31 0.01
C ASN A 75 8.24 5.79 -0.25
N ASP A 76 9.18 4.90 -0.61
CA ASP A 76 10.57 5.11 -1.03
C ASP A 76 11.52 5.67 0.06
N TYR A 77 11.11 6.65 0.86
CA TYR A 77 11.98 7.44 1.74
C TYR A 77 12.20 6.79 3.12
N ILE A 78 13.25 5.96 3.21
CA ILE A 78 13.62 5.24 4.45
C ILE A 78 14.03 6.20 5.56
N ASP A 79 14.76 7.26 5.21
CA ASP A 79 15.22 8.31 6.12
C ASP A 79 14.05 9.05 6.79
N ILE A 80 13.03 9.43 6.02
CA ILE A 80 11.81 10.06 6.55
C ILE A 80 11.04 9.10 7.46
N ALA A 81 10.90 7.84 7.04
CA ALA A 81 10.23 6.82 7.84
C ALA A 81 10.94 6.59 9.19
N LYS A 82 12.28 6.58 9.20
CA LYS A 82 13.09 6.46 10.41
C LYS A 82 12.96 7.69 11.30
N MET A 83 13.12 8.89 10.73
CA MET A 83 13.07 10.17 11.44
C MET A 83 11.72 10.40 12.14
N LEU A 84 10.62 10.06 11.48
CA LEU A 84 9.27 10.26 11.99
C LEU A 84 8.71 9.06 12.75
N ASP A 85 9.52 8.03 12.97
CA ASP A 85 9.12 6.76 13.59
C ASP A 85 7.85 6.18 12.98
N CYS A 86 7.74 6.19 11.64
CA CYS A 86 6.63 5.58 10.91
C CYS A 86 6.65 4.06 11.10
N ASP A 87 5.51 3.40 10.82
CA ASP A 87 5.41 1.94 11.03
C ASP A 87 6.20 1.13 9.99
N GLY A 88 6.56 1.76 8.85
CA GLY A 88 7.41 1.11 7.83
C GLY A 88 7.52 1.88 6.52
N VAL A 89 8.10 1.21 5.53
CA VAL A 89 8.30 1.72 4.17
C VAL A 89 7.77 0.75 3.12
N HIS A 90 7.51 1.30 1.92
CA HIS A 90 7.27 0.52 0.71
C HIS A 90 8.27 0.92 -0.36
N LEU A 91 9.01 -0.04 -0.90
CA LEU A 91 10.11 0.18 -1.84
C LEU A 91 9.79 -0.40 -3.22
N GLY A 92 10.19 0.33 -4.24
CA GLY A 92 10.21 -0.11 -5.62
C GLY A 92 11.57 -0.66 -6.03
N ARG A 93 11.70 -1.07 -7.30
CA ARG A 93 12.94 -1.66 -7.84
C ARG A 93 14.11 -0.69 -7.96
N GLY A 94 13.84 0.61 -8.07
CA GLY A 94 14.88 1.65 -8.19
C GLY A 94 15.28 2.26 -6.87
N ASP A 95 14.67 1.82 -5.77
CA ASP A 95 14.95 2.35 -4.45
C ASP A 95 16.07 1.53 -3.75
N LEU A 96 16.45 1.93 -2.55
CA LEU A 96 17.43 1.18 -1.76
C LEU A 96 16.97 -0.27 -1.54
N SER A 97 17.94 -1.18 -1.47
CA SER A 97 17.64 -2.60 -1.29
C SER A 97 16.95 -2.88 0.05
N LEU A 98 16.20 -3.99 0.09
CA LEU A 98 15.51 -4.44 1.29
C LEU A 98 16.47 -4.62 2.47
N GLU A 99 17.67 -5.15 2.20
CA GLU A 99 18.71 -5.42 3.22
C GLU A 99 19.21 -4.11 3.84
N ILE A 100 19.44 -3.08 3.01
CA ILE A 100 19.85 -1.76 3.48
C ILE A 100 18.71 -1.13 4.29
N ALA A 101 17.47 -1.21 3.80
CA ALA A 101 16.30 -0.71 4.51
C ALA A 101 16.12 -1.40 5.87
N ARG A 102 16.32 -2.72 5.93
CA ARG A 102 16.23 -3.50 7.16
C ARG A 102 17.31 -3.10 8.17
N ARG A 103 18.54 -2.89 7.69
CA ARG A 103 19.66 -2.41 8.54
C ARG A 103 19.38 -1.04 9.15
N ILE A 104 18.79 -0.12 8.39
CA ILE A 104 18.48 1.25 8.84
C ILE A 104 17.28 1.26 9.79
N LEU A 105 16.23 0.54 9.47
CA LEU A 105 14.95 0.60 10.18
C LEU A 105 14.87 -0.35 11.37
N GLY A 106 15.60 -1.46 11.34
CA GLY A 106 15.52 -2.53 12.33
C GLY A 106 14.41 -3.55 12.06
N GLU A 107 14.34 -4.59 12.89
CA GLU A 107 13.45 -5.74 12.70
C GLU A 107 11.96 -5.43 12.96
N ASP A 108 11.67 -4.41 13.79
CA ASP A 108 10.29 -4.09 14.18
C ASP A 108 9.51 -3.35 13.08
N LYS A 109 10.21 -2.68 12.16
CA LYS A 109 9.58 -1.90 11.10
C LYS A 109 9.15 -2.78 9.93
N ILE A 110 8.07 -2.38 9.29
CA ILE A 110 7.48 -3.08 8.16
C ILE A 110 8.17 -2.63 6.86
N ILE A 111 8.62 -3.59 6.05
CA ILE A 111 9.18 -3.32 4.73
C ILE A 111 8.38 -4.06 3.68
N GLY A 112 7.75 -3.31 2.77
CA GLY A 112 7.02 -3.84 1.63
C GLY A 112 7.78 -3.63 0.32
N ILE A 113 7.63 -4.55 -0.63
CA ILE A 113 8.32 -4.52 -1.93
C ILE A 113 7.31 -4.59 -3.08
N SER A 114 7.50 -3.73 -4.09
CA SER A 114 6.77 -3.78 -5.36
C SER A 114 7.27 -4.90 -6.26
N CYS A 115 6.36 -5.78 -6.74
CA CYS A 115 6.68 -6.89 -7.63
C CYS A 115 5.77 -6.89 -8.86
N HIS A 116 6.33 -7.27 -10.03
CA HIS A 116 5.64 -7.31 -11.31
C HIS A 116 5.59 -8.72 -11.93
N ASN A 117 6.27 -9.69 -11.33
CA ASN A 117 6.27 -11.09 -11.74
C ASN A 117 6.54 -12.01 -10.54
N LEU A 118 6.37 -13.32 -10.73
CA LEU A 118 6.53 -14.32 -9.67
C LEU A 118 7.96 -14.39 -9.13
N ASN A 119 8.96 -14.28 -9.99
CA ASN A 119 10.37 -14.36 -9.57
C ASN A 119 10.71 -13.21 -8.61
N GLN A 120 10.30 -11.98 -8.92
CA GLN A 120 10.46 -10.84 -8.02
C GLN A 120 9.76 -11.05 -6.67
N ALA A 121 8.55 -11.64 -6.68
CA ALA A 121 7.81 -11.93 -5.47
C ALA A 121 8.52 -12.97 -4.59
N LEU A 122 9.06 -14.04 -5.20
CA LEU A 122 9.87 -15.05 -4.50
C LEU A 122 11.16 -14.46 -3.92
N GLN A 123 11.87 -13.64 -4.70
CA GLN A 123 13.08 -12.97 -4.23
C GLN A 123 12.79 -12.04 -3.05
N ALA A 124 11.74 -11.23 -3.12
CA ALA A 124 11.36 -10.34 -2.02
C ALA A 124 11.01 -11.12 -0.75
N GLN A 125 10.26 -12.22 -0.88
CA GLN A 125 9.96 -13.11 0.25
C GLN A 125 11.22 -13.70 0.86
N ASN A 126 12.11 -14.27 0.04
CA ASN A 126 13.33 -14.94 0.52
C ASN A 126 14.32 -13.96 1.17
N ARG A 127 14.29 -12.69 0.78
CA ARG A 127 15.10 -11.61 1.38
C ARG A 127 14.48 -11.00 2.63
N GLY A 128 13.30 -11.48 3.08
CA GLY A 128 12.69 -11.05 4.34
C GLY A 128 11.77 -9.83 4.24
N ALA A 129 11.12 -9.61 3.09
CA ALA A 129 10.04 -8.62 3.00
C ALA A 129 8.89 -9.01 3.93
N ASP A 130 8.30 -8.03 4.63
CA ASP A 130 7.12 -8.27 5.48
C ASP A 130 5.86 -8.46 4.65
N TYR A 131 5.80 -7.84 3.46
CA TYR A 131 4.74 -8.01 2.48
C TYR A 131 5.22 -7.60 1.08
N ILE A 132 4.46 -7.97 0.07
CA ILE A 132 4.66 -7.50 -1.30
C ILE A 132 3.40 -6.84 -1.86
N SER A 133 3.55 -5.91 -2.79
CA SER A 133 2.50 -5.53 -3.72
C SER A 133 2.74 -6.18 -5.06
N ILE A 134 1.68 -6.73 -5.68
CA ILE A 134 1.75 -7.39 -6.99
C ILE A 134 0.87 -6.64 -8.00
N GLY A 135 1.48 -6.10 -9.04
CA GLY A 135 0.76 -5.27 -10.00
C GLY A 135 1.63 -4.57 -11.02
N PRO A 136 1.03 -3.69 -11.83
CA PRO A 136 -0.40 -3.34 -11.86
C PRO A 136 -1.26 -4.43 -12.49
N VAL A 137 -2.32 -4.87 -11.78
CA VAL A 137 -3.20 -5.95 -12.29
C VAL A 137 -3.92 -5.52 -13.57
N PHE A 138 -4.48 -4.32 -13.56
CA PHE A 138 -5.13 -3.68 -14.69
C PHE A 138 -4.35 -2.45 -15.15
N PRO A 139 -4.58 -1.95 -16.37
CA PRO A 139 -3.99 -0.71 -16.86
C PRO A 139 -4.19 0.46 -15.89
N THR A 140 -3.14 1.25 -15.71
CA THR A 140 -3.20 2.44 -14.84
C THR A 140 -2.20 3.51 -15.31
N PRO A 141 -2.61 4.79 -15.35
CA PRO A 141 -1.72 5.90 -15.69
C PRO A 141 -0.52 6.05 -14.73
N LEU A 142 -0.62 5.48 -13.51
CA LEU A 142 0.46 5.54 -12.53
C LEU A 142 1.64 4.60 -12.84
N LYS A 143 1.47 3.69 -13.81
CA LYS A 143 2.50 2.75 -14.29
C LYS A 143 2.45 2.61 -15.82
N PRO A 144 2.75 3.70 -16.56
CA PRO A 144 2.60 3.72 -18.03
C PRO A 144 3.53 2.73 -18.74
N HIS A 145 4.65 2.35 -18.12
CA HIS A 145 5.59 1.35 -18.65
C HIS A 145 5.07 -0.10 -18.58
N ILE A 146 3.90 -0.35 -18.00
CA ILE A 146 3.19 -1.63 -17.99
C ILE A 146 1.76 -1.40 -18.51
N PRO A 147 1.59 -1.06 -19.80
CA PRO A 147 0.35 -0.53 -20.33
C PRO A 147 -0.82 -1.52 -20.30
N LYS A 148 -0.54 -2.83 -20.43
CA LYS A 148 -1.58 -3.89 -20.40
C LYS A 148 -1.89 -4.41 -19.00
N GLY A 149 -1.08 -4.00 -17.97
CA GLY A 149 -1.11 -4.65 -16.66
C GLY A 149 -0.50 -6.07 -16.72
N ILE A 150 -0.41 -6.70 -15.54
CA ILE A 150 0.15 -8.05 -15.38
C ILE A 150 -0.92 -9.15 -15.47
N GLY A 151 -2.20 -8.77 -15.49
CA GLY A 151 -3.33 -9.68 -15.54
C GLY A 151 -3.63 -10.48 -14.27
N LEU A 152 -4.70 -11.25 -14.30
CA LEU A 152 -5.20 -12.01 -13.17
C LEU A 152 -4.46 -13.35 -12.95
N ASP A 153 -3.85 -13.91 -14.01
CA ASP A 153 -3.17 -15.20 -13.89
C ASP A 153 -1.90 -15.14 -13.04
N LEU A 154 -1.24 -13.98 -13.01
CA LEU A 154 -0.12 -13.80 -12.07
C LEU A 154 -0.60 -13.84 -10.61
N ILE A 155 -1.79 -13.33 -10.31
CA ILE A 155 -2.37 -13.41 -8.95
C ILE A 155 -2.54 -14.87 -8.53
N LYS A 156 -3.06 -15.74 -9.41
CA LYS A 156 -3.20 -17.18 -9.15
C LYS A 156 -1.85 -17.85 -8.85
N LYS A 157 -0.81 -17.51 -9.65
CA LYS A 157 0.55 -18.03 -9.43
C LYS A 157 1.14 -17.55 -8.10
N VAL A 158 1.02 -16.27 -7.79
CA VAL A 158 1.49 -15.68 -6.51
C VAL A 158 0.77 -16.31 -5.33
N ARG A 159 -0.56 -16.50 -5.40
CA ARG A 159 -1.35 -17.14 -4.34
C ARG A 159 -0.86 -18.56 -3.99
N LYS A 160 -0.37 -19.32 -4.98
CA LYS A 160 0.14 -20.69 -4.78
C LYS A 160 1.55 -20.72 -4.18
N ASN A 161 2.40 -19.73 -4.48
CA ASN A 161 3.84 -19.78 -4.21
C ASN A 161 4.31 -18.85 -3.10
N ILE A 162 3.56 -17.81 -2.77
CA ILE A 162 3.97 -16.78 -1.80
C ILE A 162 3.26 -17.02 -0.46
N LYS A 163 4.05 -17.05 0.62
CA LYS A 163 3.59 -17.30 1.99
C LYS A 163 3.37 -16.01 2.79
N ILE A 164 4.12 -14.94 2.47
CA ILE A 164 3.95 -13.64 3.11
C ILE A 164 2.69 -12.92 2.58
N PRO A 165 2.14 -11.93 3.32
CA PRO A 165 1.03 -11.12 2.81
C PRO A 165 1.35 -10.51 1.46
N PHE A 166 0.43 -10.60 0.49
CA PHE A 166 0.52 -9.85 -0.74
C PHE A 166 -0.75 -9.03 -0.99
N PHE A 167 -0.56 -7.84 -1.55
CA PHE A 167 -1.64 -6.93 -1.95
C PHE A 167 -1.67 -6.83 -3.48
N ALA A 168 -2.77 -7.22 -4.10
CA ALA A 168 -2.99 -6.96 -5.52
C ALA A 168 -3.23 -5.46 -5.73
N ILE A 169 -2.55 -4.85 -6.69
CA ILE A 169 -2.57 -3.40 -6.93
C ILE A 169 -2.65 -3.06 -8.41
N GLY A 170 -3.16 -1.89 -8.73
CA GLY A 170 -3.17 -1.29 -10.07
C GLY A 170 -4.50 -1.43 -10.79
N GLY A 171 -5.14 -0.28 -11.05
CA GLY A 171 -6.41 -0.18 -11.74
C GLY A 171 -7.61 -0.79 -11.01
N ILE A 172 -7.46 -1.24 -9.76
CA ILE A 172 -8.52 -1.89 -8.98
C ILE A 172 -9.51 -0.85 -8.46
N ASN A 173 -10.80 -1.15 -8.63
CA ASN A 173 -11.93 -0.35 -8.17
C ASN A 173 -13.14 -1.26 -7.87
N GLU A 174 -14.29 -0.68 -7.52
CA GLU A 174 -15.51 -1.41 -7.16
C GLU A 174 -16.07 -2.31 -8.28
N THR A 175 -15.81 -1.99 -9.55
CA THR A 175 -16.38 -2.75 -10.69
C THR A 175 -15.55 -3.99 -11.04
N ASN A 176 -14.28 -4.03 -10.66
CA ASN A 176 -13.37 -5.11 -11.05
C ASN A 176 -12.75 -5.88 -9.87
N ILE A 177 -12.90 -5.41 -8.63
CA ILE A 177 -12.31 -6.04 -7.44
C ILE A 177 -12.74 -7.51 -7.26
N ASN A 178 -13.98 -7.88 -7.63
CA ASN A 178 -14.45 -9.26 -7.54
C ASN A 178 -13.63 -10.21 -8.43
N LYS A 179 -13.19 -9.77 -9.62
CA LYS A 179 -12.31 -10.56 -10.50
C LYS A 179 -10.96 -10.84 -9.84
N VAL A 180 -10.44 -9.86 -9.09
CA VAL A 180 -9.16 -9.98 -8.36
C VAL A 180 -9.30 -10.98 -7.21
N ILE A 181 -10.40 -10.90 -6.44
CA ILE A 181 -10.69 -11.80 -5.33
C ILE A 181 -10.88 -13.23 -5.85
N SER A 182 -11.67 -13.43 -6.90
CA SER A 182 -11.88 -14.75 -7.54
C SER A 182 -10.58 -15.35 -8.10
N SER A 183 -9.56 -14.53 -8.37
CA SER A 183 -8.22 -15.00 -8.75
C SER A 183 -7.35 -15.40 -7.55
N GLY A 184 -7.85 -15.30 -6.30
CA GLY A 184 -7.20 -15.73 -5.08
C GLY A 184 -6.53 -14.63 -4.26
N ALA A 185 -6.65 -13.35 -4.63
CA ALA A 185 -6.16 -12.25 -3.81
C ALA A 185 -7.10 -12.00 -2.62
N LYS A 186 -6.61 -12.18 -1.41
CA LYS A 186 -7.35 -11.85 -0.18
C LYS A 186 -7.19 -10.38 0.24
N ARG A 187 -6.28 -9.65 -0.40
CA ARG A 187 -5.90 -8.28 -0.05
C ARG A 187 -5.72 -7.45 -1.31
N VAL A 188 -6.17 -6.22 -1.27
CA VAL A 188 -5.98 -5.27 -2.37
C VAL A 188 -5.41 -3.93 -1.88
N ALA A 189 -4.63 -3.29 -2.74
CA ALA A 189 -4.20 -1.91 -2.57
C ALA A 189 -4.84 -1.03 -3.64
N VAL A 190 -5.38 0.10 -3.21
CA VAL A 190 -6.08 1.06 -4.08
C VAL A 190 -5.52 2.47 -3.89
N CYS A 191 -5.51 3.25 -4.96
CA CYS A 191 -5.17 4.67 -4.94
C CYS A 191 -6.35 5.48 -5.49
N ARG A 192 -6.54 5.52 -6.81
CA ARG A 192 -7.55 6.34 -7.47
C ARG A 192 -8.98 6.08 -7.01
N ALA A 193 -9.31 4.84 -6.71
CA ALA A 193 -10.64 4.47 -6.24
C ALA A 193 -11.06 5.19 -4.93
N ILE A 194 -10.09 5.68 -4.16
CA ILE A 194 -10.32 6.47 -2.94
C ILE A 194 -9.96 7.94 -3.16
N CYS A 195 -8.77 8.22 -3.73
CA CYS A 195 -8.29 9.60 -3.89
C CYS A 195 -9.16 10.45 -4.82
N GLN A 196 -9.79 9.85 -5.83
CA GLN A 196 -10.65 10.53 -6.80
C GLN A 196 -12.15 10.29 -6.55
N ALA A 197 -12.50 9.61 -5.47
CA ALA A 197 -13.90 9.43 -5.11
C ALA A 197 -14.52 10.77 -4.68
N LYS A 198 -15.78 11.02 -5.08
CA LYS A 198 -16.56 12.18 -4.63
C LYS A 198 -16.63 12.26 -3.10
N ASP A 199 -16.80 11.11 -2.46
CA ASP A 199 -16.63 10.93 -1.02
C ASP A 199 -15.82 9.65 -0.74
N ALA A 200 -14.70 9.80 -0.06
CA ALA A 200 -13.76 8.71 0.20
C ALA A 200 -14.29 7.67 1.20
N LEU A 201 -15.10 8.08 2.19
CA LEU A 201 -15.57 7.17 3.24
C LEU A 201 -16.60 6.14 2.72
N PRO A 202 -17.64 6.51 1.96
CA PRO A 202 -18.51 5.54 1.30
C PRO A 202 -17.75 4.62 0.34
N ALA A 203 -16.82 5.16 -0.46
CA ALA A 203 -16.00 4.36 -1.37
C ALA A 203 -15.15 3.32 -0.61
N LEU A 204 -14.52 3.73 0.50
CA LEU A 204 -13.80 2.83 1.40
C LEU A 204 -14.70 1.72 1.94
N LYS A 205 -15.86 2.09 2.52
CA LYS A 205 -16.81 1.12 3.10
C LYS A 205 -17.30 0.12 2.05
N LYS A 206 -17.54 0.56 0.81
CA LYS A 206 -17.97 -0.32 -0.28
C LYS A 206 -16.91 -1.34 -0.64
N LEU A 207 -15.65 -0.92 -0.83
CA LEU A 207 -14.53 -1.82 -1.10
C LEU A 207 -14.28 -2.79 0.05
N SER A 208 -14.30 -2.30 1.29
CA SER A 208 -14.14 -3.12 2.49
C SER A 208 -15.23 -4.19 2.59
N LYS A 209 -16.49 -3.81 2.39
CA LYS A 209 -17.63 -4.76 2.41
C LYS A 209 -17.47 -5.89 1.38
N ILE A 210 -16.97 -5.57 0.16
CA ILE A 210 -16.72 -6.59 -0.86
C ILE A 210 -15.61 -7.55 -0.40
N LEU A 211 -14.53 -7.03 0.18
CA LEU A 211 -13.41 -7.84 0.67
C LEU A 211 -13.75 -8.73 1.86
N HIS A 212 -14.69 -8.34 2.72
CA HIS A 212 -15.07 -9.12 3.90
C HIS A 212 -16.17 -10.17 3.63
N ARG A 213 -16.86 -10.08 2.50
CA ARG A 213 -17.86 -11.08 2.08
C ARG A 213 -17.24 -12.35 1.46
N ASN A 214 -15.95 -12.26 1.09
CA ASN A 214 -15.17 -13.33 0.46
C ASN A 214 -13.92 -13.64 1.32
#